data_c617256839b552f41f9853aec487c692
#
_entry.id   c617256839b552f41f9853aec487c692
#
_cell.length_a   1.000
_cell.length_b   1.000
_cell.length_c   1.000
_cell.angle_alpha   90.00
_cell.angle_beta   90.00
_cell.angle_gamma   90.00
#
_symmetry.space_group_name_H-M   'P 1'
#
loop_
_entity.id
_entity.type
_entity.pdbx_description
1 polymer ?
#
loop_
_entity_poly.entity_id
_entity_poly.type
_entity_poly.pdbx_seq_one_letter_code
_entity_poly.pdbx_strand_id
1 'polypeptide(L)'
;SIALVSCGRALALLRGRAMPWIVLRTFSKAWGLAGLRVGYGLASDAALVQLLDRVRTPFNVNHAAQTAALAAWGDEDFMRRGVTETVRLRGRLAARLAALPGVRVAPSATNFLFLDLGRPNAPVNEALLAQGLIVKPWKEAGFEHFIRVSIGTEAENERFARALEGILAL
;
A
#
# COMPACT_ATOMS: atom_id res chain seq x y z
N SER A 1 11.82 0.26 -9.23
CA SER A 1 10.38 0.38 -9.16
C SER A 1 9.72 -0.95 -8.81
N ILE A 2 9.23 -1.05 -7.60
CA ILE A 2 8.78 -2.29 -6.97
C ILE A 2 7.50 -2.85 -7.61
N ALA A 3 6.61 -2.01 -8.12
CA ALA A 3 5.36 -2.46 -8.71
C ALA A 3 5.54 -3.19 -10.05
N LEU A 4 6.45 -2.76 -10.91
CA LEU A 4 6.72 -3.37 -12.21
C LEU A 4 7.62 -4.61 -12.09
N VAL A 5 8.63 -4.56 -11.22
CA VAL A 5 9.57 -5.67 -10.97
C VAL A 5 8.84 -6.87 -10.35
N SER A 6 7.85 -6.65 -9.47
CA SER A 6 7.15 -7.75 -8.81
C SER A 6 6.25 -8.57 -9.75
N CYS A 7 5.67 -7.95 -10.80
CA CYS A 7 4.84 -8.69 -11.76
C CYS A 7 5.69 -9.65 -12.61
N GLY A 8 6.80 -9.18 -13.15
CA GLY A 8 7.72 -10.02 -13.92
C GLY A 8 8.26 -11.20 -13.11
N ARG A 9 8.61 -10.99 -11.85
CA ARG A 9 9.05 -12.06 -10.94
C ARG A 9 7.95 -13.07 -10.65
N ALA A 10 6.74 -12.62 -10.34
CA ALA A 10 5.62 -13.53 -10.09
C ALA A 10 5.31 -14.39 -11.32
N LEU A 11 5.25 -13.78 -12.50
CA LEU A 11 5.03 -14.50 -13.74
C LEU A 11 6.18 -15.49 -14.05
N ALA A 12 7.44 -15.09 -13.82
CA ALA A 12 8.60 -15.98 -14.02
C ALA A 12 8.55 -17.21 -13.11
N LEU A 13 8.11 -17.04 -11.85
CA LEU A 13 7.97 -18.14 -10.89
C LEU A 13 6.80 -19.08 -11.21
N LEU A 14 5.75 -18.56 -11.86
CA LEU A 14 4.52 -19.30 -12.12
C LEU A 14 4.49 -19.93 -13.51
N ARG A 15 5.20 -19.37 -14.48
CA ARG A 15 5.35 -19.96 -15.82
C ARG A 15 5.93 -21.36 -15.71
N GLY A 16 5.29 -22.32 -16.39
CA GLY A 16 5.67 -23.73 -16.37
C GLY A 16 5.15 -24.53 -15.18
N ARG A 17 4.36 -23.91 -14.26
CA ARG A 17 3.65 -24.66 -13.23
C ARG A 17 2.47 -25.40 -13.82
N ALA A 18 2.29 -26.67 -13.44
CA ALA A 18 1.14 -27.49 -13.88
C ALA A 18 -0.19 -27.08 -13.24
N MET A 19 -0.15 -26.43 -12.07
CA MET A 19 -1.35 -25.93 -11.39
C MET A 19 -1.89 -24.66 -12.06
N PRO A 20 -3.23 -24.47 -12.13
CA PRO A 20 -3.82 -23.18 -12.49
C PRO A 20 -3.38 -22.09 -11.54
N TRP A 21 -3.08 -20.91 -12.07
CA TRP A 21 -2.69 -19.74 -11.26
C TRP A 21 -3.26 -18.43 -11.83
N ILE A 22 -3.40 -17.45 -10.95
CA ILE A 22 -3.75 -16.08 -11.31
C ILE A 22 -2.87 -15.09 -10.53
N VAL A 23 -2.38 -14.08 -11.21
CA VAL A 23 -1.69 -12.92 -10.62
C VAL A 23 -2.62 -11.72 -10.65
N LEU A 24 -3.07 -11.28 -9.48
CA LEU A 24 -3.96 -10.12 -9.35
C LEU A 24 -3.15 -8.83 -9.23
N ARG A 25 -3.62 -7.80 -9.94
CA ARG A 25 -3.04 -6.45 -9.96
C ARG A 25 -4.12 -5.41 -9.74
N THR A 26 -3.73 -4.23 -9.28
CA THR A 26 -4.66 -3.15 -8.99
C THR A 26 -4.17 -1.82 -9.52
N PHE A 27 -5.08 -0.97 -9.91
CA PHE A 27 -4.84 0.44 -10.21
C PHE A 27 -4.94 1.34 -8.97
N SER A 28 -5.26 0.78 -7.79
CA SER A 28 -5.53 1.52 -6.56
C SER A 28 -4.32 2.21 -5.93
N LYS A 29 -3.08 1.84 -6.28
CA LYS A 29 -1.85 2.35 -5.62
C LYS A 29 -1.06 3.24 -6.58
N ALA A 30 -0.09 2.66 -7.30
CA ALA A 30 0.81 3.40 -8.19
C ALA A 30 0.09 4.23 -9.27
N TRP A 31 -1.08 3.80 -9.70
CA TRP A 31 -1.92 4.47 -10.69
C TRP A 31 -2.92 5.48 -10.11
N GLY A 32 -3.03 5.60 -8.78
CA GLY A 32 -3.87 6.59 -8.11
C GLY A 32 -5.39 6.36 -8.17
N LEU A 33 -5.87 5.22 -8.68
CA LEU A 33 -7.29 4.99 -8.95
C LEU A 33 -8.01 4.19 -7.84
N ALA A 34 -7.64 4.37 -6.58
CA ALA A 34 -8.20 3.59 -5.46
C ALA A 34 -9.73 3.71 -5.36
N GLY A 35 -10.28 4.91 -5.58
CA GLY A 35 -11.72 5.17 -5.51
C GLY A 35 -12.54 4.51 -6.62
N LEU A 36 -11.93 4.21 -7.76
CA LEU A 36 -12.61 3.62 -8.92
C LEU A 36 -12.77 2.10 -8.85
N ARG A 37 -12.16 1.44 -7.88
CA ARG A 37 -12.31 0.00 -7.62
C ARG A 37 -11.98 -0.88 -8.83
N VAL A 38 -10.88 -0.61 -9.54
CA VAL A 38 -10.46 -1.32 -10.75
C VAL A 38 -9.11 -2.00 -10.57
N GLY A 39 -9.01 -3.18 -11.13
CA GLY A 39 -7.81 -4.01 -11.19
C GLY A 39 -7.93 -5.01 -12.32
N TYR A 40 -6.94 -5.88 -12.45
CA TYR A 40 -6.92 -6.93 -13.45
C TYR A 40 -6.23 -8.19 -12.94
N GLY A 41 -6.50 -9.31 -13.59
CA GLY A 41 -5.84 -10.58 -13.34
C GLY A 41 -5.15 -11.12 -14.60
N LEU A 42 -4.01 -11.75 -14.41
CA LEU A 42 -3.33 -12.54 -15.44
C LEU A 42 -3.45 -14.00 -15.03
N ALA A 43 -4.22 -14.77 -15.79
CA ALA A 43 -4.48 -16.18 -15.52
C ALA A 43 -3.57 -17.09 -16.35
N SER A 44 -3.32 -18.31 -15.86
CA SER A 44 -2.54 -19.34 -16.55
C SER A 44 -3.12 -19.77 -17.89
N ASP A 45 -4.47 -19.81 -17.97
CA ASP A 45 -5.17 -20.35 -19.10
C ASP A 45 -6.60 -19.79 -19.21
N ALA A 46 -7.23 -20.01 -20.37
CA ALA A 46 -8.57 -19.53 -20.66
C ALA A 46 -9.65 -20.26 -19.86
N ALA A 47 -9.43 -21.51 -19.45
CA ALA A 47 -10.42 -22.25 -18.65
C ALA A 47 -10.60 -21.62 -17.28
N LEU A 48 -9.50 -21.17 -16.65
CA LEU A 48 -9.56 -20.43 -15.39
C LEU A 48 -10.30 -19.09 -15.54
N VAL A 49 -10.07 -18.36 -16.65
CA VAL A 49 -10.81 -17.12 -16.95
C VAL A 49 -12.30 -17.38 -17.06
N GLN A 50 -12.71 -18.44 -17.78
CA GLN A 50 -14.12 -18.82 -17.91
C GLN A 50 -14.77 -19.18 -16.56
N LEU A 51 -14.05 -19.85 -15.67
CA LEU A 51 -14.52 -20.14 -14.32
C LEU A 51 -14.74 -18.86 -13.49
N LEU A 52 -13.80 -17.91 -13.57
CA LEU A 52 -13.93 -16.61 -12.91
C LEU A 52 -15.11 -15.80 -13.47
N ASP A 53 -15.34 -15.84 -14.77
CA ASP A 53 -16.48 -15.17 -15.41
C ASP A 53 -17.84 -15.70 -14.95
N ARG A 54 -17.92 -16.99 -14.58
CA ARG A 54 -19.16 -17.58 -14.03
C ARG A 54 -19.50 -17.10 -12.63
N VAL A 55 -18.52 -16.70 -11.85
CA VAL A 55 -18.71 -16.31 -10.43
C VAL A 55 -18.64 -14.80 -10.20
N ARG A 56 -18.15 -14.02 -11.17
CA ARG A 56 -18.11 -12.57 -11.05
C ARG A 56 -19.53 -11.98 -11.06
N THR A 57 -19.72 -10.95 -10.25
CA THR A 57 -20.99 -10.21 -10.27
C THR A 57 -21.15 -9.41 -11.57
N PRO A 58 -22.37 -9.30 -12.11
CA PRO A 58 -22.64 -8.40 -13.24
C PRO A 58 -22.21 -6.97 -12.92
N PHE A 59 -21.71 -6.27 -13.93
CA PHE A 59 -21.31 -4.86 -13.83
C PHE A 59 -20.25 -4.57 -12.73
N ASN A 60 -19.43 -5.56 -12.37
CA ASN A 60 -18.42 -5.46 -11.31
C ASN A 60 -17.39 -4.35 -11.53
N VAL A 61 -17.19 -3.89 -12.76
CA VAL A 61 -16.34 -2.73 -13.10
C VAL A 61 -17.16 -1.74 -13.93
N ASN A 62 -17.36 -0.54 -13.41
CA ASN A 62 -18.13 0.48 -14.11
C ASN A 62 -17.35 1.10 -15.29
N HIS A 63 -18.05 1.75 -16.22
CA HIS A 63 -17.47 2.29 -17.43
C HIS A 63 -16.44 3.40 -17.15
N ALA A 64 -16.71 4.27 -16.18
CA ALA A 64 -15.76 5.33 -15.79
C ALA A 64 -14.43 4.75 -15.27
N ALA A 65 -14.49 3.66 -14.48
CA ALA A 65 -13.29 2.98 -14.00
C ALA A 65 -12.48 2.35 -15.13
N GLN A 66 -13.16 1.75 -16.14
CA GLN A 66 -12.47 1.18 -17.31
C GLN A 66 -11.79 2.26 -18.14
N THR A 67 -12.49 3.35 -18.43
CA THR A 67 -11.94 4.49 -19.19
C THR A 67 -10.74 5.12 -18.47
N ALA A 68 -10.86 5.35 -17.15
CA ALA A 68 -9.79 5.90 -16.35
C ALA A 68 -8.57 4.95 -16.28
N ALA A 69 -8.81 3.64 -16.15
CA ALA A 69 -7.74 2.65 -16.14
C ALA A 69 -6.97 2.62 -17.47
N LEU A 70 -7.66 2.70 -18.61
CA LEU A 70 -7.03 2.78 -19.93
C LEU A 70 -6.21 4.05 -20.09
N ALA A 71 -6.73 5.21 -19.69
CA ALA A 71 -6.01 6.47 -19.71
C ALA A 71 -4.76 6.42 -18.83
N ALA A 72 -4.90 5.94 -17.58
CA ALA A 72 -3.78 5.80 -16.65
C ALA A 72 -2.71 4.83 -17.17
N TRP A 73 -3.10 3.73 -17.80
CA TRP A 73 -2.17 2.77 -18.39
C TRP A 73 -1.28 3.40 -19.47
N GLY A 74 -1.83 4.37 -20.23
CA GLY A 74 -1.09 5.14 -21.22
C GLY A 74 -0.14 6.21 -20.63
N ASP A 75 -0.27 6.57 -19.35
CA ASP A 75 0.57 7.58 -18.68
C ASP A 75 1.54 6.92 -17.68
N GLU A 76 2.45 6.14 -18.20
CA GLU A 76 3.46 5.46 -17.40
C GLU A 76 4.40 6.45 -16.69
N ASP A 77 4.65 7.61 -17.28
CA ASP A 77 5.52 8.62 -16.69
C ASP A 77 4.92 9.23 -15.41
N PHE A 78 3.62 9.48 -15.39
CA PHE A 78 2.92 9.89 -14.16
C PHE A 78 3.08 8.85 -13.06
N MET A 79 2.82 7.60 -13.38
CA MET A 79 2.96 6.50 -12.43
C MET A 79 4.39 6.38 -11.90
N ARG A 80 5.40 6.46 -12.78
CA ARG A 80 6.82 6.38 -12.40
C ARG A 80 7.24 7.52 -11.48
N ARG A 81 6.82 8.77 -11.79
CA ARG A 81 7.09 9.93 -10.93
C ARG A 81 6.48 9.73 -9.54
N GLY A 82 5.21 9.31 -9.45
CA GLY A 82 4.54 9.06 -8.18
C GLY A 82 5.20 7.97 -7.34
N VAL A 83 5.63 6.88 -7.98
CA VAL A 83 6.35 5.78 -7.31
C VAL A 83 7.72 6.26 -6.80
N THR A 84 8.47 6.99 -7.62
CA THR A 84 9.79 7.51 -7.25
C THR A 84 9.69 8.44 -6.04
N GLU A 85 8.72 9.35 -6.05
CA GLU A 85 8.49 10.27 -4.93
C GLU A 85 8.04 9.53 -3.67
N THR A 86 7.13 8.57 -3.78
CA THR A 86 6.72 7.73 -2.65
C THR A 86 7.89 6.97 -2.04
N VAL A 87 8.79 6.42 -2.84
CA VAL A 87 9.99 5.71 -2.37
C VAL A 87 10.93 6.67 -1.63
N ARG A 88 11.14 7.87 -2.18
CA ARG A 88 11.97 8.91 -1.56
C ARG A 88 11.41 9.33 -0.20
N LEU A 89 10.12 9.68 -0.15
CA LEU A 89 9.44 10.13 1.07
C LEU A 89 9.38 9.02 2.13
N ARG A 90 9.12 7.79 1.71
CA ARG A 90 9.16 6.63 2.61
C ARG A 90 10.52 6.47 3.27
N GLY A 91 11.61 6.56 2.50
CA GLY A 91 12.96 6.44 3.04
C GLY A 91 13.28 7.52 4.07
N ARG A 92 12.91 8.78 3.77
CA ARG A 92 13.09 9.91 4.71
C ARG A 92 12.29 9.72 6.00
N LEU A 93 11.00 9.39 5.87
CA LEU A 93 10.15 9.17 7.05
C LEU A 93 10.64 7.98 7.87
N ALA A 94 11.01 6.87 7.23
CA ALA A 94 11.52 5.69 7.91
C ALA A 94 12.80 6.00 8.72
N ALA A 95 13.75 6.72 8.13
CA ALA A 95 15.00 7.11 8.81
C ALA A 95 14.72 8.00 10.03
N ARG A 96 13.82 8.98 9.89
CA ARG A 96 13.45 9.87 11.00
C ARG A 96 12.79 9.10 12.14
N LEU A 97 11.83 8.22 11.84
CA LEU A 97 11.11 7.45 12.85
C LEU A 97 11.99 6.40 13.54
N ALA A 98 12.93 5.81 12.81
CA ALA A 98 13.90 4.88 13.38
C ALA A 98 14.88 5.52 14.37
N ALA A 99 15.02 6.86 14.36
CA ALA A 99 15.81 7.60 15.33
C ALA A 99 15.07 7.84 16.66
N LEU A 100 13.77 7.56 16.72
CA LEU A 100 12.97 7.74 17.95
C LEU A 100 13.25 6.61 18.94
N PRO A 101 13.49 6.91 20.23
CA PRO A 101 13.71 5.89 21.25
C PRO A 101 12.54 4.91 21.33
N GLY A 102 12.85 3.61 21.30
CA GLY A 102 11.87 2.54 21.42
C GLY A 102 11.06 2.24 20.15
N VAL A 103 11.20 3.04 19.09
CA VAL A 103 10.51 2.80 17.83
C VAL A 103 11.34 1.90 16.90
N ARG A 104 10.70 0.86 16.36
CA ARG A 104 11.29 0.02 15.31
C ARG A 104 10.47 0.11 14.04
N VAL A 105 11.13 0.40 12.94
CA VAL A 105 10.51 0.50 11.62
C VAL A 105 10.75 -0.78 10.84
N ALA A 106 9.69 -1.51 10.51
CA ALA A 106 9.82 -2.70 9.68
C ALA A 106 10.26 -2.32 8.25
N PRO A 107 11.13 -3.12 7.60
CA PRO A 107 11.48 -2.91 6.20
C PRO A 107 10.24 -2.85 5.31
N SER A 108 10.15 -1.82 4.46
CA SER A 108 8.98 -1.62 3.60
C SER A 108 9.38 -1.39 2.15
N ALA A 109 8.67 -2.07 1.27
CA ALA A 109 8.68 -1.86 -0.17
C ALA A 109 7.32 -1.36 -0.69
N THR A 110 6.45 -0.91 0.21
CA THR A 110 5.07 -0.49 -0.06
C THR A 110 4.90 1.03 0.03
N ASN A 111 3.66 1.51 -0.03
CA ASN A 111 3.31 2.91 0.19
C ASN A 111 2.94 3.21 1.65
N PHE A 112 3.40 2.41 2.59
CA PHE A 112 3.20 2.62 4.02
C PHE A 112 4.42 2.14 4.82
N LEU A 113 4.52 2.57 6.08
CA LEU A 113 5.41 2.02 7.08
C LEU A 113 4.62 1.25 8.13
N PHE A 114 5.22 0.19 8.65
CA PHE A 114 4.73 -0.57 9.78
C PHE A 114 5.70 -0.37 10.94
N LEU A 115 5.20 0.18 12.04
CA LEU A 115 6.00 0.67 13.15
C LEU A 115 5.65 -0.12 14.41
N ASP A 116 6.65 -0.65 15.08
CA ASP A 116 6.54 -1.08 16.46
C ASP A 116 6.91 0.12 17.36
N LEU A 117 6.02 0.52 18.22
CA LEU A 117 6.18 1.68 19.10
C LEU A 117 6.85 1.33 20.44
N GLY A 118 7.13 0.04 20.70
CA GLY A 118 7.65 -0.42 22.00
C GLY A 118 6.70 -0.22 23.19
N ARG A 119 5.48 0.25 22.94
CA ARG A 119 4.41 0.52 23.92
C ARG A 119 3.03 0.31 23.28
N PRO A 120 1.94 0.15 24.08
CA PRO A 120 0.58 -0.02 23.56
C PRO A 120 0.20 1.08 22.56
N ASN A 121 -0.35 0.68 21.43
CA ASN A 121 -0.68 1.60 20.33
C ASN A 121 -1.96 2.40 20.59
N ALA A 122 -2.88 1.95 21.45
CA ALA A 122 -4.16 2.58 21.65
C ALA A 122 -4.05 4.03 22.17
N PRO A 123 -3.30 4.34 23.26
CA PRO A 123 -3.12 5.72 23.71
C PRO A 123 -2.44 6.61 22.66
N VAL A 124 -1.46 6.07 21.93
CA VAL A 124 -0.76 6.81 20.87
C VAL A 124 -1.71 7.12 19.71
N ASN A 125 -2.54 6.15 19.32
CA ASN A 125 -3.54 6.35 18.27
C ASN A 125 -4.59 7.41 18.66
N GLU A 126 -5.07 7.40 19.91
CA GLU A 126 -6.00 8.40 20.44
C GLU A 126 -5.38 9.82 20.42
N ALA A 127 -4.13 9.95 20.85
CA ALA A 127 -3.42 11.23 20.84
C ALA A 127 -3.14 11.75 19.42
N LEU A 128 -2.85 10.87 18.46
CA LEU A 128 -2.72 11.22 17.04
C LEU A 128 -4.08 11.66 16.47
N LEU A 129 -5.13 10.91 16.76
CA LEU A 129 -6.49 11.20 16.29
C LEU A 129 -6.99 12.55 16.82
N ALA A 130 -6.71 12.89 18.08
CA ALA A 130 -7.01 14.20 18.67
C ALA A 130 -6.31 15.36 17.92
N GLN A 131 -5.20 15.10 17.26
CA GLN A 131 -4.50 16.07 16.40
C GLN A 131 -4.94 15.99 14.91
N GLY A 132 -5.99 15.22 14.60
CA GLY A 132 -6.49 15.03 13.22
C GLY A 132 -5.57 14.18 12.35
N LEU A 133 -4.78 13.29 12.96
CA LEU A 133 -3.90 12.34 12.27
C LEU A 133 -4.45 10.92 12.39
N ILE A 134 -4.86 10.35 11.26
CA ILE A 134 -5.46 9.03 11.19
C ILE A 134 -4.42 8.02 10.76
N VAL A 135 -4.11 7.05 11.64
CA VAL A 135 -3.26 5.91 11.36
C VAL A 135 -4.05 4.62 11.56
N LYS A 136 -3.51 3.48 11.17
CA LYS A 136 -4.13 2.18 11.41
C LYS A 136 -3.44 1.51 12.62
N PRO A 137 -4.03 1.53 13.83
CA PRO A 137 -3.56 0.70 14.93
C PRO A 137 -3.83 -0.77 14.62
N TRP A 138 -2.89 -1.64 14.98
CA TRP A 138 -3.05 -3.09 14.83
C TRP A 138 -3.70 -3.67 16.07
N LYS A 139 -4.65 -4.60 15.90
CA LYS A 139 -5.46 -5.16 17.00
C LYS A 139 -5.27 -6.66 17.18
N GLU A 140 -4.57 -7.29 16.25
CA GLU A 140 -4.27 -8.71 16.28
C GLU A 140 -3.33 -9.03 17.45
N ALA A 141 -3.57 -10.16 18.11
CA ALA A 141 -2.78 -10.60 19.26
C ALA A 141 -1.28 -10.64 18.93
N GLY A 142 -0.47 -10.04 19.79
CA GLY A 142 0.97 -9.88 19.61
C GLY A 142 1.40 -8.65 18.78
N PHE A 143 0.44 -7.86 18.28
CA PHE A 143 0.71 -6.65 17.49
C PHE A 143 0.10 -5.38 18.11
N GLU A 144 -0.27 -5.40 19.37
CA GLU A 144 -0.92 -4.29 20.07
C GLU A 144 0.00 -3.06 20.24
N HIS A 145 1.29 -3.20 19.93
CA HIS A 145 2.27 -2.12 19.91
C HIS A 145 2.47 -1.52 18.50
N PHE A 146 1.81 -2.07 17.50
CA PHE A 146 2.08 -1.69 16.11
C PHE A 146 1.04 -0.72 15.57
N ILE A 147 1.54 0.22 14.74
CA ILE A 147 0.71 1.06 13.88
C ILE A 147 1.19 0.99 12.43
N ARG A 148 0.28 1.22 11.49
CA ARG A 148 0.61 1.40 10.09
C ARG A 148 0.28 2.82 9.67
N VAL A 149 1.24 3.51 9.06
CA VAL A 149 1.08 4.86 8.51
C VAL A 149 1.31 4.83 7.01
N SER A 150 0.37 5.40 6.24
CA SER A 150 0.55 5.59 4.80
C SER A 150 1.51 6.74 4.53
N ILE A 151 2.30 6.61 3.46
CA ILE A 151 3.16 7.70 3.00
C ILE A 151 2.27 8.74 2.31
N GLY A 152 2.25 9.94 2.85
CA GLY A 152 1.60 11.12 2.30
C GLY A 152 2.58 12.06 1.61
N THR A 153 2.17 13.30 1.43
CA THR A 153 3.05 14.39 1.01
C THR A 153 4.15 14.66 2.03
N GLU A 154 5.15 15.44 1.66
CA GLU A 154 6.24 15.81 2.59
C GLU A 154 5.70 16.52 3.84
N ALA A 155 4.75 17.45 3.66
CA ALA A 155 4.13 18.19 4.76
C ALA A 155 3.32 17.27 5.69
N GLU A 156 2.57 16.32 5.16
CA GLU A 156 1.81 15.35 5.95
C GLU A 156 2.73 14.41 6.73
N ASN A 157 3.78 13.91 6.11
CA ASN A 157 4.77 13.05 6.76
C ASN A 157 5.51 13.80 7.89
N GLU A 158 5.85 15.06 7.65
CA GLU A 158 6.49 15.94 8.64
C GLU A 158 5.57 16.20 9.83
N ARG A 159 4.29 16.50 9.57
CA ARG A 159 3.28 16.71 10.61
C ARG A 159 3.09 15.44 11.46
N PHE A 160 3.01 14.28 10.82
CA PHE A 160 2.91 13.01 11.52
C PHE A 160 4.14 12.73 12.39
N ALA A 161 5.34 12.91 11.85
CA ALA A 161 6.58 12.63 12.58
C ALA A 161 6.70 13.52 13.83
N ARG A 162 6.44 14.84 13.73
CA ARG A 162 6.46 15.75 14.88
C ARG A 162 5.42 15.39 15.93
N ALA A 163 4.21 15.04 15.52
CA ALA A 163 3.17 14.63 16.45
C ALA A 163 3.56 13.36 17.20
N LEU A 164 4.09 12.36 16.50
CA LEU A 164 4.53 11.11 17.10
C LEU A 164 5.70 11.35 18.06
N GLU A 165 6.68 12.17 17.68
CA GLU A 165 7.80 12.59 18.55
C GLU A 165 7.29 13.18 19.87
N GLY A 166 6.37 14.15 19.80
CA GLY A 166 5.79 14.78 20.99
C GLY A 166 4.99 13.81 21.86
N ILE A 167 4.23 12.88 21.26
CA ILE A 167 3.46 11.88 22.02
C ILE A 167 4.38 10.86 22.71
N LEU A 168 5.47 10.47 22.09
CA LEU A 168 6.39 9.46 22.63
C LEU A 168 7.35 10.03 23.68
N ALA A 169 7.53 11.36 23.73
CA ALA A 169 8.35 12.06 24.72
C ALA A 169 7.64 12.20 26.09
N LEU A 170 6.34 11.95 26.16
CA LEU A 170 5.52 11.91 27.38
C LEU A 170 5.56 10.53 28.03
#